data_142477e33992ef9af209b7ceeb530b92
#
_entry.id   142477e33992ef9af209b7ceeb530b92
#
_cell.length_a   1.000
_cell.length_b   1.000
_cell.length_c   1.000
_cell.angle_alpha   90.00
_cell.angle_beta   90.00
_cell.angle_gamma   90.00
#
_symmetry.space_group_name_H-M   'P 1'
#
loop_
_entity.id
_entity.type
_entity.pdbx_description
1 polymer ?
#
loop_
_entity_poly.entity_id
_entity_poly.type
_entity_poly.pdbx_seq_one_letter_code
_entity_poly.pdbx_strand_id
1 'polypeptide(L)'
;MITLIGVGHVFAIANNVKEIIRSRSPDVVCLELDAARYHALSEKRQAGSVPLQYRLLAYLQRRMAMKFGTEVGDEMMAAVDAAGEVGAKIALIDMDASRVFTLLWKKMSSRERLNLFAGALVGLFVSKETVEKEMKKYEEHEDEYIATLGAGLPTVKEVLIDDRNKFM
;
A
#
# COMPACT_ATOMS: atom_id res chain seq x y z
N MET A 1 -21.31 -14.54 0.05
CA MET A 1 -20.11 -14.94 -0.73
C MET A 1 -19.07 -13.85 -0.54
N ILE A 2 -17.80 -14.21 -0.33
CA ILE A 2 -16.69 -13.24 -0.22
C ILE A 2 -15.88 -13.29 -1.52
N THR A 3 -15.55 -12.14 -2.09
CA THR A 3 -14.63 -11.99 -3.23
C THR A 3 -13.40 -11.21 -2.75
N LEU A 4 -12.23 -11.79 -2.89
CA LEU A 4 -10.96 -11.13 -2.57
C LEU A 4 -10.31 -10.64 -3.86
N ILE A 5 -9.87 -9.38 -3.88
CA ILE A 5 -9.20 -8.77 -5.02
C ILE A 5 -7.82 -8.30 -4.56
N GLY A 6 -6.78 -8.97 -5.05
CA GLY A 6 -5.40 -8.51 -4.86
C GLY A 6 -5.12 -7.32 -5.77
N VAL A 7 -4.65 -6.21 -5.21
CA VAL A 7 -4.33 -4.99 -5.93
C VAL A 7 -2.86 -4.63 -5.76
N GLY A 8 -2.19 -4.27 -6.87
CA GLY A 8 -0.84 -3.70 -6.84
C GLY A 8 -0.90 -2.20 -7.07
N HIS A 9 -0.57 -1.40 -6.07
CA HIS A 9 -0.65 0.07 -6.08
C HIS A 9 0.19 0.78 -7.15
N VAL A 10 0.86 0.04 -8.01
CA VAL A 10 1.68 0.58 -9.11
C VAL A 10 1.12 0.25 -10.50
N PHE A 11 -0.02 -0.44 -10.58
CA PHE A 11 -0.64 -0.84 -11.83
C PHE A 11 -1.97 -0.13 -12.07
N ALA A 12 -2.26 0.16 -13.34
CA ALA A 12 -3.52 0.78 -13.76
C ALA A 12 -4.68 -0.24 -13.76
N ILE A 13 -5.12 -0.68 -12.57
CA ILE A 13 -6.16 -1.70 -12.38
C ILE A 13 -7.52 -1.12 -11.97
N ALA A 14 -7.65 0.20 -11.88
CA ALA A 14 -8.86 0.88 -11.44
C ALA A 14 -10.13 0.42 -12.19
N ASN A 15 -10.05 0.23 -13.51
CA ASN A 15 -11.18 -0.23 -14.32
C ASN A 15 -11.58 -1.67 -14.00
N ASN A 16 -10.61 -2.56 -13.81
CA ASN A 16 -10.87 -3.96 -13.45
C ASN A 16 -11.57 -4.07 -12.09
N VAL A 17 -11.15 -3.24 -11.12
CA VAL A 17 -11.79 -3.16 -9.81
C VAL A 17 -13.25 -2.71 -9.94
N LYS A 18 -13.52 -1.65 -10.71
CA LYS A 18 -14.90 -1.18 -10.99
C LYS A 18 -15.77 -2.27 -11.61
N GLU A 19 -15.27 -2.96 -12.64
CA GLU A 19 -16.00 -4.04 -13.31
C GLU A 19 -16.33 -5.19 -12.38
N ILE A 20 -15.40 -5.62 -11.54
CA ILE A 20 -15.62 -6.69 -10.57
C ILE A 20 -16.71 -6.29 -9.56
N ILE A 21 -16.65 -5.07 -8.99
CA ILE A 21 -17.64 -4.59 -8.02
C ILE A 21 -19.02 -4.49 -8.67
N ARG A 22 -19.12 -3.91 -9.87
CA ARG A 22 -20.40 -3.81 -10.62
C ARG A 22 -21.00 -5.18 -10.93
N SER A 23 -20.18 -6.12 -11.39
CA SER A 23 -20.64 -7.46 -11.76
C SER A 23 -21.09 -8.30 -10.56
N ARG A 24 -20.48 -8.08 -9.39
CA ARG A 24 -20.78 -8.84 -8.17
C ARG A 24 -21.85 -8.18 -7.31
N SER A 25 -22.07 -6.85 -7.44
CA SER A 25 -23.02 -6.07 -6.65
C SER A 25 -23.03 -6.44 -5.16
N PRO A 26 -21.90 -6.32 -4.47
CA PRO A 26 -21.78 -6.72 -3.07
C PRO A 26 -22.56 -5.77 -2.14
N ASP A 27 -22.96 -6.24 -0.96
CA ASP A 27 -23.55 -5.41 0.09
C ASP A 27 -22.52 -4.49 0.76
N VAL A 28 -21.25 -4.94 0.81
CA VAL A 28 -20.13 -4.24 1.46
C VAL A 28 -18.86 -4.37 0.63
N VAL A 29 -18.17 -3.25 0.44
CA VAL A 29 -16.81 -3.20 -0.13
C VAL A 29 -15.85 -2.83 0.98
N CYS A 30 -14.92 -3.76 1.30
CA CYS A 30 -13.87 -3.53 2.27
C CYS A 30 -12.63 -2.97 1.56
N LEU A 31 -12.08 -1.87 2.08
CA LEU A 31 -10.91 -1.20 1.52
C LEU A 31 -9.74 -1.24 2.52
N GLU A 32 -8.56 -1.60 2.04
CA GLU A 32 -7.31 -1.51 2.82
C GLU A 32 -6.84 -0.05 2.97
N LEU A 33 -7.73 0.78 3.51
CA LEU A 33 -7.49 2.17 3.86
C LEU A 33 -7.86 2.42 5.32
N ASP A 34 -7.13 3.32 5.96
CA ASP A 34 -7.57 3.96 7.19
C ASP A 34 -8.38 5.24 6.90
N ALA A 35 -9.09 5.74 7.92
CA ALA A 35 -9.96 6.91 7.77
C ALA A 35 -9.19 8.17 7.31
N ALA A 36 -7.96 8.37 7.78
CA ALA A 36 -7.17 9.56 7.42
C ALA A 36 -6.75 9.52 5.95
N ARG A 37 -6.31 8.35 5.44
CA ARG A 37 -5.98 8.16 4.03
C ARG A 37 -7.20 8.26 3.14
N TYR A 38 -8.34 7.67 3.57
CA TYR A 38 -9.60 7.78 2.84
C TYR A 38 -10.03 9.24 2.68
N HIS A 39 -10.03 10.03 3.76
CA HIS A 39 -10.35 11.47 3.68
C HIS A 39 -9.38 12.24 2.80
N ALA A 40 -8.07 11.96 2.91
CA ALA A 40 -7.05 12.62 2.10
C ALA A 40 -7.23 12.35 0.59
N LEU A 41 -7.61 11.12 0.21
CA LEU A 41 -7.90 10.77 -1.18
C LEU A 41 -9.22 11.39 -1.65
N SER A 42 -10.28 11.34 -0.83
CA SER A 42 -11.61 11.84 -1.18
C SER A 42 -11.65 13.36 -1.34
N GLU A 43 -10.95 14.11 -0.48
CA GLU A 43 -10.98 15.57 -0.47
C GLU A 43 -9.96 16.22 -1.41
N LYS A 44 -9.14 15.46 -2.14
CA LYS A 44 -8.01 15.95 -2.97
C LYS A 44 -7.14 16.98 -2.24
N ARG A 45 -7.07 16.90 -0.92
CA ARG A 45 -6.27 17.84 -0.13
C ARG A 45 -4.80 17.65 -0.48
N GLN A 46 -4.19 18.74 -0.96
CA GLN A 46 -2.75 18.89 -0.92
C GLN A 46 -2.30 18.62 0.51
N ALA A 47 -1.43 17.62 0.68
CA ALA A 47 -0.95 17.19 1.99
C ALA A 47 -0.53 18.40 2.81
N GLY A 48 -1.25 18.65 3.92
CA GLY A 48 -0.79 19.53 4.96
C GLY A 48 0.62 19.11 5.40
N SER A 49 1.33 19.93 6.15
CA SER A 49 2.74 19.72 6.50
C SER A 49 2.99 18.31 7.05
N VAL A 50 3.51 17.45 6.20
CA VAL A 50 3.87 16.08 6.54
C VAL A 50 5.17 16.12 7.35
N PRO A 51 5.26 15.48 8.52
CA PRO A 51 6.50 15.37 9.28
C PRO A 51 7.67 14.91 8.40
N LEU A 52 8.89 15.40 8.67
CA LEU A 52 10.06 15.22 7.81
C LEU A 52 10.33 13.76 7.43
N GLN A 53 10.14 12.82 8.37
CA GLN A 53 10.32 11.39 8.16
C GLN A 53 9.34 10.80 7.14
N TYR A 54 8.12 11.35 7.05
CA TYR A 54 7.12 10.92 6.07
C TYR A 54 7.31 11.57 4.69
N ARG A 55 7.98 12.74 4.64
CA ARG A 55 8.22 13.45 3.36
C ARG A 55 9.09 12.66 2.42
N LEU A 56 10.10 11.94 2.92
CA LEU A 56 10.94 11.08 2.11
C LEU A 56 10.12 9.91 1.53
N LEU A 57 9.33 9.25 2.36
CA LEU A 57 8.47 8.14 1.90
C LEU A 57 7.43 8.63 0.87
N ALA A 58 6.77 9.75 1.14
CA ALA A 58 5.82 10.36 0.20
C ALA A 58 6.49 10.78 -1.12
N TYR A 59 7.73 11.30 -1.07
CA TYR A 59 8.51 11.61 -2.26
C TYR A 59 8.84 10.35 -3.08
N LEU A 60 9.27 9.27 -2.42
CA LEU A 60 9.56 7.99 -3.07
C LEU A 60 8.31 7.40 -3.71
N GLN A 61 7.18 7.37 -2.99
CA GLN A 61 5.91 6.91 -3.52
C GLN A 61 5.46 7.72 -4.73
N ARG A 62 5.52 9.08 -4.68
CA ARG A 62 5.20 9.94 -5.83
C ARG A 62 6.11 9.68 -7.02
N ARG A 63 7.41 9.48 -6.79
CA ARG A 63 8.36 9.18 -7.86
C ARG A 63 8.07 7.83 -8.51
N MET A 64 7.70 6.82 -7.70
CA MET A 64 7.26 5.52 -8.20
C MET A 64 5.97 5.65 -9.03
N ALA A 65 4.94 6.30 -8.50
CA ALA A 65 3.68 6.54 -9.18
C ALA A 65 3.87 7.25 -10.53
N MET A 66 4.66 8.33 -10.59
CA MET A 66 4.98 9.02 -11.85
C MET A 66 5.72 8.10 -12.85
N LYS A 67 6.57 7.19 -12.35
CA LYS A 67 7.32 6.27 -13.20
C LYS A 67 6.44 5.19 -13.82
N PHE A 68 5.40 4.76 -13.12
CA PHE A 68 4.46 3.73 -13.58
C PHE A 68 3.17 4.28 -14.19
N GLY A 69 3.00 5.61 -14.22
CA GLY A 69 1.86 6.27 -14.85
C GLY A 69 0.53 6.10 -14.10
N THR A 70 0.57 5.85 -12.80
CA THR A 70 -0.59 5.70 -11.92
C THR A 70 -0.54 6.71 -10.78
N GLU A 71 -1.69 7.24 -10.35
CA GLU A 71 -1.79 7.98 -9.11
C GLU A 71 -1.97 7.00 -7.94
N VAL A 72 -1.33 7.27 -6.80
CA VAL A 72 -1.45 6.43 -5.61
C VAL A 72 -2.89 6.49 -5.08
N GLY A 73 -3.55 5.35 -5.03
CA GLY A 73 -4.92 5.21 -4.52
C GLY A 73 -6.02 5.33 -5.57
N ASP A 74 -5.69 5.41 -6.86
CA ASP A 74 -6.69 5.44 -7.95
C ASP A 74 -7.60 4.21 -7.91
N GLU A 75 -7.04 3.03 -7.63
CA GLU A 75 -7.77 1.76 -7.50
C GLU A 75 -8.73 1.77 -6.30
N MET A 76 -8.33 2.42 -5.19
CA MET A 76 -9.16 2.55 -4.00
C MET A 76 -10.32 3.51 -4.24
N MET A 77 -10.07 4.65 -4.90
CA MET A 77 -11.12 5.59 -5.27
C MET A 77 -12.05 5.01 -6.32
N ALA A 78 -11.53 4.21 -7.26
CA ALA A 78 -12.34 3.47 -8.20
C ALA A 78 -13.29 2.48 -7.51
N ALA A 79 -12.82 1.82 -6.46
CA ALA A 79 -13.68 0.94 -5.65
C ALA A 79 -14.75 1.73 -4.88
N VAL A 80 -14.43 2.92 -4.35
CA VAL A 80 -15.38 3.82 -3.69
C VAL A 80 -16.49 4.24 -4.66
N ASP A 81 -16.11 4.71 -5.87
CA ASP A 81 -17.08 5.10 -6.90
C ASP A 81 -18.03 3.94 -7.26
N ALA A 82 -17.45 2.76 -7.56
CA ALA A 82 -18.22 1.59 -7.93
C ALA A 82 -19.12 1.09 -6.80
N ALA A 83 -18.67 1.16 -5.54
CA ALA A 83 -19.51 0.85 -4.38
C ALA A 83 -20.72 1.78 -4.29
N GLY A 84 -20.53 3.10 -4.53
CA GLY A 84 -21.62 4.06 -4.59
C GLY A 84 -22.62 3.76 -5.71
N GLU A 85 -22.15 3.35 -6.89
CA GLU A 85 -22.99 3.00 -8.04
C GLU A 85 -23.90 1.78 -7.77
N VAL A 86 -23.39 0.79 -7.03
CA VAL A 86 -24.19 -0.44 -6.71
C VAL A 86 -24.89 -0.35 -5.36
N GLY A 87 -24.78 0.77 -4.64
CA GLY A 87 -25.39 0.97 -3.31
C GLY A 87 -24.71 0.17 -2.19
N ALA A 88 -23.47 -0.27 -2.37
CA ALA A 88 -22.69 -0.99 -1.36
C ALA A 88 -22.19 -0.07 -0.23
N LYS A 89 -22.12 -0.60 0.98
CA LYS A 89 -21.47 0.08 2.11
C LYS A 89 -19.96 -0.03 1.98
N ILE A 90 -19.22 1.01 2.41
CA ILE A 90 -17.76 0.99 2.47
C ILE A 90 -17.34 0.68 3.90
N ALA A 91 -16.42 -0.26 4.07
CA ALA A 91 -15.74 -0.55 5.32
C ALA A 91 -14.23 -0.32 5.16
N LEU A 92 -13.68 0.54 6.00
CA LEU A 92 -12.23 0.78 6.05
C LEU A 92 -11.62 -0.22 7.03
N ILE A 93 -10.77 -1.10 6.54
CA ILE A 93 -10.29 -2.25 7.31
C ILE A 93 -8.79 -2.21 7.62
N ASP A 94 -8.08 -1.16 7.23
CA ASP A 94 -6.65 -1.05 7.52
C ASP A 94 -6.37 -0.29 8.82
N MET A 95 -5.20 -0.59 9.40
CA MET A 95 -4.70 0.15 10.56
C MET A 95 -4.34 1.59 10.17
N ASP A 96 -4.50 2.51 11.13
CA ASP A 96 -4.04 3.89 10.98
C ASP A 96 -2.54 3.93 10.64
N ALA A 97 -2.21 4.49 9.47
CA ALA A 97 -0.86 4.51 8.94
C ALA A 97 0.14 5.25 9.85
N SER A 98 -0.31 6.30 10.55
CA SER A 98 0.54 7.05 11.48
C SER A 98 0.90 6.20 12.69
N ARG A 99 -0.07 5.41 13.18
CA ARG A 99 0.13 4.46 14.29
C ARG A 99 1.08 3.34 13.88
N VAL A 100 0.87 2.74 12.72
CA VAL A 100 1.74 1.68 12.18
C VAL A 100 3.17 2.20 12.05
N PHE A 101 3.35 3.38 11.45
CA PHE A 101 4.68 3.97 11.27
C PHE A 101 5.35 4.31 12.59
N THR A 102 4.61 4.87 13.55
CA THR A 102 5.13 5.18 14.90
C THR A 102 5.58 3.91 15.62
N LEU A 103 4.77 2.85 15.54
CA LEU A 103 5.09 1.56 16.12
C LEU A 103 6.33 0.94 15.48
N LEU A 104 6.39 0.95 14.15
CA LEU A 104 7.53 0.47 13.38
C LEU A 104 8.81 1.20 13.81
N TRP A 105 8.78 2.53 13.78
CA TRP A 105 9.93 3.35 14.14
C TRP A 105 10.39 3.14 15.58
N LYS A 106 9.46 2.97 16.51
CA LYS A 106 9.75 2.71 17.92
C LYS A 106 10.37 1.34 18.15
N LYS A 107 9.90 0.31 17.45
CA LYS A 107 10.39 -1.08 17.59
C LYS A 107 11.70 -1.34 16.85
N MET A 108 11.95 -0.64 15.72
CA MET A 108 13.13 -0.86 14.88
C MET A 108 14.43 -0.57 15.63
N SER A 109 15.38 -1.50 15.52
CA SER A 109 16.76 -1.30 15.93
C SER A 109 17.49 -0.27 15.04
N SER A 110 18.59 0.28 15.54
CA SER A 110 19.42 1.23 14.75
C SER A 110 19.96 0.59 13.46
N ARG A 111 20.26 -0.71 13.49
CA ARG A 111 20.73 -1.49 12.34
C ARG A 111 19.63 -1.60 11.27
N GLU A 112 18.41 -1.92 11.66
CA GLU A 112 17.28 -1.99 10.73
C GLU A 112 16.97 -0.63 10.11
N ARG A 113 17.02 0.45 10.89
CA ARG A 113 16.85 1.81 10.37
C ARG A 113 17.90 2.14 9.32
N LEU A 114 19.18 1.79 9.57
CA LEU A 114 20.27 1.99 8.61
C LEU A 114 20.05 1.16 7.34
N ASN A 115 19.66 -0.11 7.47
CA ASN A 115 19.37 -0.98 6.34
C ASN A 115 18.19 -0.44 5.51
N LEU A 116 17.14 0.05 6.16
CA LEU A 116 15.98 0.65 5.49
C LEU A 116 16.39 1.89 4.69
N PHE A 117 17.19 2.78 5.28
CA PHE A 117 17.71 3.97 4.58
C PHE A 117 18.63 3.61 3.41
N ALA A 118 19.54 2.66 3.62
CA ALA A 118 20.42 2.18 2.55
C ALA A 118 19.62 1.57 1.38
N GLY A 119 18.64 0.72 1.69
CA GLY A 119 17.75 0.16 0.70
C GLY A 119 16.93 1.22 -0.05
N ALA A 120 16.42 2.22 0.65
CA ALA A 120 15.69 3.33 0.03
C ALA A 120 16.58 4.16 -0.91
N LEU A 121 17.84 4.41 -0.54
CA LEU A 121 18.80 5.10 -1.40
C LEU A 121 19.10 4.29 -2.66
N VAL A 122 19.36 2.98 -2.52
CA VAL A 122 19.58 2.10 -3.68
C VAL A 122 18.34 2.09 -4.58
N GLY A 123 17.14 2.00 -4.01
CA GLY A 123 15.87 2.01 -4.74
C GLY A 123 15.66 3.26 -5.62
N LEU A 124 16.28 4.40 -5.30
CA LEU A 124 16.22 5.61 -6.13
C LEU A 124 16.88 5.42 -7.51
N PHE A 125 17.86 4.53 -7.60
CA PHE A 125 18.65 4.28 -8.82
C PHE A 125 18.17 3.06 -9.59
N VAL A 126 17.25 2.25 -9.04
CA VAL A 126 16.74 1.04 -9.69
C VAL A 126 15.91 1.39 -10.92
N SER A 127 16.13 0.69 -12.05
CA SER A 127 15.36 0.89 -13.29
C SER A 127 13.94 0.31 -13.20
N LYS A 128 13.02 0.78 -14.06
CA LYS A 128 11.66 0.24 -14.16
C LYS A 128 11.67 -1.26 -14.47
N GLU A 129 12.51 -1.68 -15.42
CA GLU A 129 12.65 -3.09 -15.83
C GLU A 129 13.11 -3.99 -14.69
N THR A 130 14.02 -3.50 -13.84
CA THR A 130 14.47 -4.24 -12.66
C THR A 130 13.33 -4.42 -11.66
N VAL A 131 12.52 -3.36 -11.43
CA VAL A 131 11.37 -3.44 -10.53
C VAL A 131 10.33 -4.45 -11.06
N GLU A 132 9.99 -4.39 -12.35
CA GLU A 132 9.05 -5.32 -12.97
C GLU A 132 9.53 -6.78 -12.91
N LYS A 133 10.83 -7.01 -13.10
CA LYS A 133 11.45 -8.33 -13.00
C LYS A 133 11.40 -8.86 -11.55
N GLU A 134 11.72 -8.02 -10.57
CA GLU A 134 11.66 -8.42 -9.17
C GLU A 134 10.22 -8.62 -8.69
N MET A 135 9.25 -7.87 -9.21
CA MET A 135 7.83 -8.11 -8.90
C MET A 135 7.33 -9.45 -9.43
N LYS A 136 7.71 -9.85 -10.66
CA LYS A 136 7.37 -11.19 -11.17
C LYS A 136 7.96 -12.30 -10.32
N LYS A 137 9.20 -12.15 -9.87
CA LYS A 137 9.81 -13.11 -8.95
C LYS A 137 9.09 -13.16 -7.60
N TYR A 138 8.63 -12.01 -7.09
CA TYR A 138 7.82 -11.95 -5.87
C TYR A 138 6.52 -12.75 -6.03
N GLU A 139 5.79 -12.58 -7.15
CA GLU A 139 4.57 -13.34 -7.44
C GLU A 139 4.81 -14.85 -7.52
N GLU A 140 5.99 -15.28 -8.02
CA GLU A 140 6.35 -16.69 -8.12
C GLU A 140 6.89 -17.30 -6.82
N HIS A 141 7.49 -16.49 -5.92
CA HIS A 141 8.23 -16.92 -4.73
C HIS A 141 7.96 -16.05 -3.51
N GLU A 142 6.70 -15.75 -3.22
CA GLU A 142 6.28 -14.84 -2.13
C GLU A 142 6.86 -15.23 -0.76
N ASP A 143 6.80 -16.52 -0.41
CA ASP A 143 7.30 -17.03 0.87
C ASP A 143 8.80 -16.80 1.06
N GLU A 144 9.60 -16.96 0.01
CA GLU A 144 11.04 -16.74 0.03
C GLU A 144 11.37 -15.25 0.22
N TYR A 145 10.62 -14.36 -0.43
CA TYR A 145 10.76 -12.92 -0.25
C TYR A 145 10.38 -12.46 1.16
N ILE A 146 9.29 -12.98 1.70
CA ILE A 146 8.87 -12.70 3.09
C ILE A 146 9.92 -13.19 4.08
N ALA A 147 10.50 -14.38 3.86
CA ALA A 147 11.57 -14.90 4.70
C ALA A 147 12.83 -14.01 4.63
N THR A 148 13.22 -13.58 3.43
CA THR A 148 14.37 -12.69 3.21
C THR A 148 14.15 -11.32 3.85
N LEU A 149 12.95 -10.75 3.70
CA LEU A 149 12.56 -9.51 4.38
C LEU A 149 12.64 -9.66 5.90
N GLY A 150 12.13 -10.78 6.44
CA GLY A 150 12.19 -11.10 7.86
C GLY A 150 13.59 -11.24 8.40
N ALA A 151 14.54 -11.77 7.60
CA ALA A 151 15.95 -11.88 7.99
C ALA A 151 16.65 -10.51 8.02
N GLY A 152 16.36 -9.62 7.06
CA GLY A 152 16.99 -8.31 6.95
C GLY A 152 16.32 -7.21 7.78
N LEU A 153 15.01 -7.26 7.92
CA LEU A 153 14.15 -6.26 8.55
C LEU A 153 13.04 -6.94 9.38
N PRO A 154 13.37 -7.66 10.45
CA PRO A 154 12.40 -8.46 11.22
C PRO A 154 11.25 -7.61 11.79
N THR A 155 11.53 -6.39 12.24
CA THR A 155 10.51 -5.47 12.76
C THR A 155 9.54 -5.02 11.65
N VAL A 156 10.02 -4.84 10.43
CA VAL A 156 9.17 -4.49 9.27
C VAL A 156 8.20 -5.64 8.98
N LYS A 157 8.70 -6.90 8.95
CA LYS A 157 7.85 -8.07 8.77
C LYS A 157 6.81 -8.17 9.89
N GLU A 158 7.21 -8.08 11.15
CA GLU A 158 6.31 -8.16 12.31
C GLU A 158 5.18 -7.12 12.22
N VAL A 159 5.53 -5.83 12.03
CA VAL A 159 4.55 -4.74 12.11
C VAL A 159 3.71 -4.60 10.85
N LEU A 160 4.31 -4.69 9.66
CA LEU A 160 3.62 -4.45 8.40
C LEU A 160 2.93 -5.68 7.82
N ILE A 161 3.33 -6.87 8.23
CA ILE A 161 2.72 -8.11 7.76
C ILE A 161 1.95 -8.78 8.89
N ASP A 162 2.65 -9.23 9.94
CA ASP A 162 2.05 -10.11 10.95
C ASP A 162 1.00 -9.38 11.81
N ASP A 163 1.32 -8.18 12.33
CA ASP A 163 0.39 -7.41 13.18
C ASP A 163 -0.76 -6.80 12.36
N ARG A 164 -0.46 -6.31 11.15
CA ARG A 164 -1.47 -5.73 10.25
C ARG A 164 -2.46 -6.79 9.77
N ASN A 165 -2.00 -7.97 9.38
CA ASN A 165 -2.87 -9.07 8.96
C ASN A 165 -3.78 -9.59 10.08
N LYS A 166 -3.34 -9.50 11.35
CA LYS A 166 -4.21 -9.83 12.48
C LYS A 166 -5.29 -8.79 12.75
N PHE A 167 -5.06 -7.55 12.33
CA PHE A 167 -6.00 -6.46 12.51
C PHE A 167 -7.10 -6.51 11.44
N MET A 168 -6.75 -6.78 10.19
CA MET A 168 -7.69 -6.94 9.08
C MET A 168 -8.48 -8.24 9.17
#